data_93ff65dd449860c67d9fd3c105ffbff9
#
_entry.id   93ff65dd449860c67d9fd3c105ffbff9
#
_cell.length_a   1.000
_cell.length_b   1.000
_cell.length_c   1.000
_cell.angle_alpha   90.00
_cell.angle_beta   90.00
_cell.angle_gamma   90.00
#
_symmetry.space_group_name_H-M   'P 1'
#
loop_
_entity.id
_entity.type
_entity.pdbx_description
1 polymer ?
#
loop_
_entity_poly.entity_id
_entity_poly.type
_entity_poly.pdbx_seq_one_letter_code
_entity_poly.pdbx_strand_id
1 'polypeptide(L)'
;MSYQLREVTVPVLPAGHRSIRVLHFSDLHLTPKRKVEIADIKSFADLKPDLVISTGDFLAHKDAVPVVLDALHPLFDIPGLFVFGSNDYFGPKPKNPFSYLFKDNGKRKLGPNLDWEGLQKSLTGIGWLDLNHFREIIKINDTIIEARGTDDAHLNFDDYSEVAGLPDKKADLAIGVTHAPYLRILDAMSKDNLDLIFAGHTHGGQVRLPWLGESKALTTNCDLPTWRARGLTREPNEPWLHVSAGMGTSPFARIRVASPPEVSLLTLEAGF
;
A
#
# COMPACT_ATOMS: atom_id res chain seq x y z
N MET A 1 12.60 12.78 -11.91
CA MET A 1 11.64 11.91 -11.22
C MET A 1 10.29 12.04 -11.93
N SER A 2 9.69 10.93 -12.24
CA SER A 2 8.34 10.90 -12.88
C SER A 2 7.21 10.81 -11.85
N TYR A 3 7.53 10.86 -10.55
CA TYR A 3 6.62 10.75 -9.43
C TYR A 3 6.72 11.95 -8.48
N GLN A 4 5.69 12.12 -7.65
CA GLN A 4 5.72 13.04 -6.51
C GLN A 4 6.16 12.31 -5.25
N LEU A 5 7.11 12.89 -4.52
CA LEU A 5 7.41 12.49 -3.15
C LEU A 5 6.45 13.24 -2.21
N ARG A 6 5.70 12.48 -1.43
CA ARG A 6 4.86 13.00 -0.34
C ARG A 6 5.57 12.76 0.99
N GLU A 7 5.95 13.81 1.67
CA GLU A 7 6.48 13.73 3.03
C GLU A 7 5.37 14.02 4.03
N VAL A 8 5.24 13.17 5.05
CA VAL A 8 4.15 13.25 6.04
C VAL A 8 4.69 12.89 7.41
N THR A 9 4.34 13.68 8.42
CA THR A 9 4.64 13.36 9.82
C THR A 9 3.41 12.76 10.50
N VAL A 10 3.61 11.68 11.27
CA VAL A 10 2.53 10.95 11.96
C VAL A 10 2.89 10.82 13.44
N PRO A 11 2.14 11.47 14.36
CA PRO A 11 2.40 11.42 15.78
C PRO A 11 1.80 10.16 16.42
N VAL A 12 2.53 9.03 16.33
CA VAL A 12 2.04 7.70 16.79
C VAL A 12 3.01 6.97 17.71
N LEU A 13 4.26 7.46 17.85
CA LEU A 13 5.22 6.79 18.73
C LEU A 13 5.06 7.24 20.18
N PRO A 14 5.42 6.40 21.15
CA PRO A 14 5.54 6.80 22.55
C PRO A 14 6.59 7.91 22.75
N ALA A 15 6.42 8.70 23.80
CA ALA A 15 7.37 9.75 24.15
C ALA A 15 8.79 9.18 24.36
N GLY A 16 9.79 9.84 23.81
CA GLY A 16 11.19 9.49 23.95
C GLY A 16 11.72 8.48 22.90
N HIS A 17 10.85 7.88 22.09
CA HIS A 17 11.28 7.02 20.99
C HIS A 17 11.90 7.84 19.84
N ARG A 18 12.88 7.25 19.18
CA ARG A 18 13.47 7.83 17.97
C ARG A 18 12.48 7.77 16.82
N SER A 19 12.44 8.84 16.02
CA SER A 19 11.62 8.84 14.80
C SER A 19 11.99 7.71 13.85
N ILE A 20 10.98 7.20 13.13
CA ILE A 20 11.11 6.13 12.14
C ILE A 20 10.67 6.67 10.79
N ARG A 21 11.51 6.52 9.78
CA ARG A 21 11.20 6.90 8.39
C ARG A 21 10.65 5.68 7.66
N VAL A 22 9.38 5.72 7.33
CA VAL A 22 8.68 4.64 6.62
C VAL A 22 8.50 5.04 5.16
N LEU A 23 9.11 4.29 4.26
CA LEU A 23 8.84 4.39 2.83
C LEU A 23 7.61 3.56 2.51
N HIS A 24 6.52 4.21 2.11
CA HIS A 24 5.30 3.55 1.67
C HIS A 24 5.09 3.73 0.17
N PHE A 25 5.04 2.64 -0.55
CA PHE A 25 4.66 2.60 -1.96
C PHE A 25 3.63 1.51 -2.25
N SER A 26 2.94 1.65 -3.36
CA SER A 26 1.88 0.75 -3.80
C SER A 26 1.70 0.80 -5.31
N ASP A 27 1.01 -0.20 -5.85
CA ASP A 27 0.49 -0.17 -7.21
C ASP A 27 1.58 0.13 -8.26
N LEU A 28 2.69 -0.60 -8.21
CA LEU A 28 3.80 -0.43 -9.15
C LEU A 28 3.40 -0.85 -10.56
N HIS A 29 2.58 -1.88 -10.71
CA HIS A 29 2.11 -2.44 -11.98
C HIS A 29 3.25 -2.59 -13.00
N LEU A 30 4.38 -3.17 -12.58
CA LEU A 30 5.57 -3.24 -13.42
C LEU A 30 5.39 -4.20 -14.58
N THR A 31 5.99 -3.79 -15.68
CA THR A 31 6.21 -4.61 -16.88
C THR A 31 7.65 -4.42 -17.34
N PRO A 32 8.24 -5.35 -18.11
CA PRO A 32 9.61 -5.20 -18.63
C PRO A 32 9.87 -3.93 -19.45
N LYS A 33 8.81 -3.24 -19.88
CA LYS A 33 8.90 -2.02 -20.71
C LYS A 33 8.93 -0.72 -19.91
N ARG A 34 8.65 -0.74 -18.59
CA ARG A 34 8.54 0.46 -17.75
C ARG A 34 9.90 0.91 -17.19
N LYS A 35 10.82 1.25 -18.07
CA LYS A 35 12.22 1.59 -17.71
C LYS A 35 12.34 2.82 -16.83
N VAL A 36 11.48 3.83 -17.02
CA VAL A 36 11.51 5.07 -16.23
C VAL A 36 11.06 4.80 -14.81
N GLU A 37 9.94 4.09 -14.65
CA GLU A 37 9.41 3.71 -13.35
C GLU A 37 10.39 2.81 -12.59
N ILE A 38 11.07 1.88 -13.27
CA ILE A 38 12.11 1.04 -12.67
C ILE A 38 13.27 1.90 -12.14
N ALA A 39 13.73 2.88 -12.93
CA ALA A 39 14.80 3.78 -12.50
C ALA A 39 14.38 4.66 -11.31
N ASP A 40 13.13 5.15 -11.31
CA ASP A 40 12.58 5.91 -10.19
C ASP A 40 12.50 5.06 -8.91
N ILE A 41 12.03 3.81 -8.99
CA ILE A 41 11.97 2.89 -7.83
C ILE A 41 13.37 2.61 -7.27
N LYS A 42 14.37 2.42 -8.12
CA LYS A 42 15.76 2.25 -7.67
C LYS A 42 16.28 3.43 -6.85
N SER A 43 15.80 4.65 -7.13
CA SER A 43 16.21 5.85 -6.38
C SER A 43 15.54 5.96 -4.99
N PHE A 44 14.60 5.10 -4.63
CA PHE A 44 13.93 5.17 -3.33
C PHE A 44 14.89 4.94 -2.14
N ALA A 45 15.98 4.20 -2.34
CA ALA A 45 16.99 4.00 -1.32
C ALA A 45 17.68 5.32 -0.91
N ASP A 46 17.75 6.31 -1.81
CA ASP A 46 18.32 7.64 -1.52
C ASP A 46 17.49 8.40 -0.47
N LEU A 47 16.21 8.00 -0.27
CA LEU A 47 15.33 8.54 0.77
C LEU A 47 15.70 8.05 2.17
N LYS A 48 16.61 7.07 2.29
CA LYS A 48 17.12 6.50 3.55
C LYS A 48 15.99 6.14 4.53
N PRO A 49 15.05 5.27 4.14
CA PRO A 49 14.02 4.79 5.05
C PRO A 49 14.59 3.79 6.06
N ASP A 50 13.98 3.72 7.25
CA ASP A 50 14.26 2.73 8.29
C ASP A 50 13.39 1.47 8.09
N LEU A 51 12.25 1.62 7.41
CA LEU A 51 11.28 0.57 7.13
C LEU A 51 10.64 0.80 5.76
N VAL A 52 10.43 -0.27 5.02
CA VAL A 52 9.70 -0.27 3.75
C VAL A 52 8.35 -0.96 3.93
N ILE A 53 7.26 -0.34 3.45
CA ILE A 53 5.93 -0.95 3.41
C ILE A 53 5.42 -0.89 1.98
N SER A 54 5.09 -2.07 1.43
CA SER A 54 4.41 -2.17 0.14
C SER A 54 3.00 -2.72 0.32
N THR A 55 2.04 -2.00 -0.23
CA THR A 55 0.63 -2.41 -0.17
C THR A 55 0.14 -3.06 -1.47
N GLY A 56 1.05 -3.75 -2.20
CA GLY A 56 0.69 -4.67 -3.29
C GLY A 56 0.55 -4.03 -4.67
N ASP A 57 0.03 -4.85 -5.60
CA ASP A 57 -0.07 -4.54 -7.03
C ASP A 57 1.30 -4.26 -7.67
N PHE A 58 2.28 -5.13 -7.38
CA PHE A 58 3.62 -5.07 -7.96
C PHE A 58 3.61 -5.39 -9.46
N LEU A 59 2.80 -6.38 -9.86
CA LEU A 59 2.85 -7.04 -11.16
C LEU A 59 1.82 -6.47 -12.15
N ALA A 60 2.19 -6.40 -13.43
CA ALA A 60 1.27 -6.17 -14.54
C ALA A 60 1.66 -6.96 -15.81
N HIS A 61 2.51 -7.96 -15.68
CA HIS A 61 2.97 -8.81 -16.78
C HIS A 61 3.48 -10.15 -16.24
N LYS A 62 3.33 -11.22 -17.01
CA LYS A 62 3.82 -12.57 -16.64
C LYS A 62 5.33 -12.64 -16.38
N ASP A 63 6.12 -11.79 -17.02
CA ASP A 63 7.58 -11.72 -16.87
C ASP A 63 8.00 -10.54 -15.95
N ALA A 64 7.13 -10.09 -15.04
CA ALA A 64 7.42 -8.93 -14.21
C ALA A 64 8.19 -9.26 -12.92
N VAL A 65 8.16 -10.49 -12.41
CA VAL A 65 8.85 -10.83 -11.14
C VAL A 65 10.33 -10.43 -11.16
N PRO A 66 11.17 -10.83 -12.13
CA PRO A 66 12.57 -10.40 -12.14
C PRO A 66 12.73 -8.89 -12.29
N VAL A 67 11.76 -8.22 -12.93
CA VAL A 67 11.77 -6.75 -13.08
C VAL A 67 11.48 -6.04 -11.76
N VAL A 68 10.52 -6.56 -10.98
CA VAL A 68 10.21 -6.06 -9.63
C VAL A 68 11.41 -6.22 -8.72
N LEU A 69 12.04 -7.41 -8.72
CA LEU A 69 13.22 -7.67 -7.91
C LEU A 69 14.42 -6.77 -8.29
N ASP A 70 14.66 -6.56 -9.58
CA ASP A 70 15.69 -5.63 -10.05
C ASP A 70 15.40 -4.18 -9.62
N ALA A 71 14.14 -3.76 -9.70
CA ALA A 71 13.73 -2.41 -9.29
C ALA A 71 13.86 -2.17 -7.79
N LEU A 72 13.50 -3.17 -6.97
CA LEU A 72 13.53 -3.08 -5.51
C LEU A 72 14.91 -3.43 -4.89
N HIS A 73 15.85 -3.95 -5.68
CA HIS A 73 17.15 -4.41 -5.19
C HIS A 73 17.88 -3.43 -4.25
N PRO A 74 17.89 -2.09 -4.51
CA PRO A 74 18.55 -1.14 -3.59
C PRO A 74 17.90 -1.02 -2.21
N LEU A 75 16.69 -1.57 -2.02
CA LEU A 75 15.95 -1.56 -0.75
C LEU A 75 16.09 -2.87 0.05
N PHE A 76 16.76 -3.89 -0.49
CA PHE A 76 16.76 -5.23 0.11
C PHE A 76 17.45 -5.34 1.47
N ASP A 77 18.37 -4.42 1.77
CA ASP A 77 19.03 -4.36 3.09
C ASP A 77 18.17 -3.65 4.16
N ILE A 78 17.01 -3.12 3.77
CA ILE A 78 16.09 -2.41 4.66
C ILE A 78 14.94 -3.36 5.03
N PRO A 79 14.55 -3.46 6.32
CA PRO A 79 13.38 -4.23 6.73
C PRO A 79 12.16 -3.87 5.90
N GLY A 80 11.46 -4.87 5.39
CA GLY A 80 10.30 -4.66 4.52
C GLY A 80 9.09 -5.47 4.95
N LEU A 81 7.90 -4.88 4.78
CA LEU A 81 6.60 -5.50 5.00
C LEU A 81 5.81 -5.40 3.71
N PHE A 82 5.07 -6.44 3.34
CA PHE A 82 4.24 -6.39 2.15
C PHE A 82 2.94 -7.19 2.29
N VAL A 83 1.96 -6.78 1.52
CA VAL A 83 0.76 -7.55 1.16
C VAL A 83 0.64 -7.59 -0.35
N PHE A 84 -0.18 -8.50 -0.88
CA PHE A 84 -0.51 -8.55 -2.29
C PHE A 84 -1.81 -7.80 -2.62
N GLY A 85 -1.91 -7.36 -3.88
CA GLY A 85 -3.12 -6.83 -4.47
C GLY A 85 -3.63 -7.71 -5.62
N SER A 86 -4.79 -7.37 -6.15
CA SER A 86 -5.46 -8.15 -7.18
C SER A 86 -4.63 -8.37 -8.45
N ASN A 87 -3.75 -7.41 -8.79
CA ASN A 87 -2.90 -7.50 -9.98
C ASN A 87 -1.61 -8.28 -9.74
N ASP A 88 -1.36 -8.74 -8.52
CA ASP A 88 -0.28 -9.71 -8.27
C ASP A 88 -0.75 -11.12 -8.62
N TYR A 89 -2.01 -11.44 -8.33
CA TYR A 89 -2.62 -12.72 -8.67
C TYR A 89 -2.99 -12.83 -10.15
N PHE A 90 -3.60 -11.75 -10.70
CA PHE A 90 -4.19 -11.78 -12.03
C PHE A 90 -3.70 -10.63 -12.90
N GLY A 91 -3.15 -10.98 -14.05
CA GLY A 91 -2.69 -10.02 -15.04
C GLY A 91 -3.80 -9.11 -15.57
N PRO A 92 -3.45 -7.91 -16.04
CA PRO A 92 -4.40 -6.93 -16.51
C PRO A 92 -5.15 -7.41 -17.75
N LYS A 93 -6.44 -7.06 -17.84
CA LYS A 93 -7.29 -7.26 -19.04
C LYS A 93 -7.76 -5.92 -19.59
N PRO A 94 -8.06 -5.88 -20.91
CA PRO A 94 -8.77 -4.75 -21.48
C PRO A 94 -10.07 -4.50 -20.73
N LYS A 95 -10.21 -3.30 -20.16
CA LYS A 95 -11.42 -2.83 -19.47
C LYS A 95 -11.86 -1.54 -20.14
N ASN A 96 -13.16 -1.30 -20.17
CA ASN A 96 -13.67 0.02 -20.52
C ASN A 96 -13.16 1.04 -19.49
N PRO A 97 -12.37 2.06 -19.87
CA PRO A 97 -11.83 3.03 -18.93
C PRO A 97 -12.92 3.81 -18.18
N PHE A 98 -14.11 3.95 -18.76
CA PHE A 98 -15.24 4.58 -18.10
C PHE A 98 -15.87 3.73 -16.99
N SER A 99 -15.55 2.43 -16.88
CA SER A 99 -16.07 1.58 -15.80
C SER A 99 -15.64 2.05 -14.41
N TYR A 100 -14.52 2.76 -14.30
CA TYR A 100 -14.04 3.35 -13.05
C TYR A 100 -14.91 4.52 -12.54
N LEU A 101 -15.79 5.06 -13.37
CA LEU A 101 -16.73 6.13 -12.98
C LEU A 101 -18.02 5.58 -12.34
N PHE A 102 -18.23 4.26 -12.39
CA PHE A 102 -19.41 3.61 -11.81
C PHE A 102 -19.04 2.91 -10.51
N LYS A 103 -20.02 2.84 -9.60
CA LYS A 103 -19.87 2.11 -8.34
C LYS A 103 -19.48 0.66 -8.62
N ASP A 104 -18.53 0.16 -7.87
CA ASP A 104 -18.14 -1.24 -7.92
C ASP A 104 -19.32 -2.17 -7.66
N ASN A 105 -19.55 -3.12 -8.56
CA ASN A 105 -20.67 -4.07 -8.49
C ASN A 105 -20.24 -5.47 -8.02
N GLY A 106 -18.98 -5.61 -7.54
CA GLY A 106 -18.43 -6.86 -7.04
C GLY A 106 -18.13 -7.92 -8.11
N LYS A 107 -18.49 -7.68 -9.39
CA LYS A 107 -18.21 -8.65 -10.47
C LYS A 107 -16.79 -8.46 -11.00
N ARG A 108 -15.95 -9.44 -10.79
CA ARG A 108 -14.56 -9.43 -11.27
C ARG A 108 -14.41 -10.26 -12.56
N LYS A 109 -13.81 -9.66 -13.58
CA LYS A 109 -13.31 -10.41 -14.73
C LYS A 109 -11.81 -10.59 -14.51
N LEU A 110 -11.42 -11.78 -14.08
CA LEU A 110 -10.02 -12.09 -13.77
C LEU A 110 -9.19 -12.22 -15.06
N GLY A 111 -7.94 -11.77 -15.00
CA GLY A 111 -6.94 -11.93 -16.03
C GLY A 111 -6.26 -13.30 -15.98
N PRO A 112 -5.20 -13.53 -16.77
CA PRO A 112 -4.36 -14.70 -16.62
C PRO A 112 -3.66 -14.67 -15.24
N ASN A 113 -3.44 -15.83 -14.65
CA ASN A 113 -2.63 -15.94 -13.42
C ASN A 113 -1.23 -15.40 -13.67
N LEU A 114 -0.69 -14.73 -12.65
CA LEU A 114 0.70 -14.28 -12.60
C LEU A 114 1.48 -15.12 -11.58
N ASP A 115 2.79 -15.00 -11.62
CA ASP A 115 3.71 -15.75 -10.73
C ASP A 115 3.87 -15.03 -9.37
N TRP A 116 2.76 -14.88 -8.64
CA TRP A 116 2.77 -14.26 -7.32
C TRP A 116 3.53 -15.12 -6.28
N GLU A 117 3.50 -16.46 -6.41
CA GLU A 117 4.24 -17.38 -5.52
C GLU A 117 5.75 -17.19 -5.69
N GLY A 118 6.22 -17.04 -6.92
CA GLY A 118 7.62 -16.72 -7.21
C GLY A 118 8.05 -15.36 -6.62
N LEU A 119 7.16 -14.36 -6.68
CA LEU A 119 7.41 -13.06 -6.05
C LEU A 119 7.44 -13.18 -4.53
N GLN A 120 6.47 -13.86 -3.91
CA GLN A 120 6.40 -14.10 -2.47
C GLN A 120 7.67 -14.76 -1.96
N LYS A 121 8.06 -15.89 -2.59
CA LYS A 121 9.27 -16.62 -2.23
C LYS A 121 10.52 -15.77 -2.35
N SER A 122 10.58 -14.90 -3.35
CA SER A 122 11.74 -14.03 -3.56
C SER A 122 11.82 -12.94 -2.49
N LEU A 123 10.71 -12.26 -2.18
CA LEU A 123 10.64 -11.21 -1.16
C LEU A 123 10.88 -11.77 0.24
N THR A 124 10.27 -12.91 0.59
CA THR A 124 10.53 -13.55 1.89
C THR A 124 11.95 -14.08 1.98
N GLY A 125 12.51 -14.56 0.88
CA GLY A 125 13.90 -15.04 0.80
C GLY A 125 14.96 -13.98 1.09
N ILE A 126 14.65 -12.70 0.89
CA ILE A 126 15.53 -11.57 1.26
C ILE A 126 15.22 -11.01 2.65
N GLY A 127 14.26 -11.58 3.37
CA GLY A 127 13.90 -11.19 4.73
C GLY A 127 12.75 -10.19 4.85
N TRP A 128 12.06 -9.85 3.76
CA TRP A 128 10.83 -9.08 3.85
C TRP A 128 9.70 -9.97 4.39
N LEU A 129 8.83 -9.40 5.24
CA LEU A 129 7.77 -10.13 5.91
C LEU A 129 6.47 -10.01 5.11
N ASP A 130 5.91 -11.17 4.79
CA ASP A 130 4.59 -11.30 4.19
C ASP A 130 3.52 -11.12 5.25
N LEU A 131 2.61 -10.18 5.04
CA LEU A 131 1.49 -9.90 5.95
C LEU A 131 0.13 -10.36 5.40
N ASN A 132 0.09 -11.17 4.34
CA ASN A 132 -1.17 -11.76 3.87
C ASN A 132 -1.68 -12.78 4.89
N HIS A 133 -2.56 -12.37 5.81
CA HIS A 133 -3.05 -13.10 6.98
C HIS A 133 -1.97 -13.46 8.02
N PHE A 134 -0.94 -12.61 8.16
CA PHE A 134 0.09 -12.81 9.18
C PHE A 134 0.19 -11.62 10.15
N ARG A 135 0.62 -11.95 11.38
CA ARG A 135 1.03 -10.99 12.42
C ARG A 135 2.50 -11.20 12.69
N GLU A 136 3.26 -10.12 12.63
CA GLU A 136 4.71 -10.15 12.81
C GLU A 136 5.13 -9.08 13.82
N ILE A 137 6.20 -9.37 14.56
CA ILE A 137 6.81 -8.41 15.47
C ILE A 137 8.20 -8.09 14.94
N ILE A 138 8.45 -6.81 14.68
CA ILE A 138 9.74 -6.31 14.24
C ILE A 138 10.24 -5.23 15.19
N LYS A 139 11.55 -5.06 15.24
CA LYS A 139 12.17 -3.97 15.99
C LYS A 139 12.86 -3.02 15.03
N ILE A 140 12.42 -1.77 15.02
CA ILE A 140 13.03 -0.68 14.25
C ILE A 140 13.55 0.36 15.24
N ASN A 141 14.84 0.61 15.24
CA ASN A 141 15.52 1.43 16.23
C ASN A 141 15.25 0.90 17.66
N ASP A 142 14.60 1.69 18.50
CA ASP A 142 14.19 1.37 19.86
C ASP A 142 12.71 0.98 20.00
N THR A 143 11.97 0.97 18.87
CA THR A 143 10.53 0.71 18.83
C THR A 143 10.22 -0.73 18.44
N ILE A 144 9.38 -1.39 19.21
CA ILE A 144 8.81 -2.69 18.89
C ILE A 144 7.48 -2.46 18.16
N ILE A 145 7.43 -2.87 16.91
CA ILE A 145 6.25 -2.72 16.06
C ILE A 145 5.58 -4.10 15.88
N GLU A 146 4.31 -4.18 16.22
CA GLU A 146 3.47 -5.27 15.73
C GLU A 146 2.86 -4.85 14.40
N ALA A 147 3.11 -5.63 13.36
CA ALA A 147 2.53 -5.44 12.05
C ALA A 147 1.60 -6.61 11.72
N ARG A 148 0.42 -6.32 11.17
CA ARG A 148 -0.50 -7.35 10.68
C ARG A 148 -1.15 -6.91 9.39
N GLY A 149 -1.53 -7.88 8.59
CA GLY A 149 -2.21 -7.59 7.33
C GLY A 149 -3.19 -8.66 6.94
N THR A 150 -3.91 -8.40 5.88
CA THR A 150 -4.83 -9.36 5.25
C THR A 150 -4.62 -9.36 3.76
N ASP A 151 -4.96 -10.46 3.12
CA ASP A 151 -4.94 -10.59 1.67
C ASP A 151 -5.97 -9.66 0.99
N ASP A 152 -6.01 -9.65 -0.32
CA ASP A 152 -6.72 -8.64 -1.11
C ASP A 152 -8.24 -8.64 -0.91
N ALA A 153 -8.71 -7.59 -0.25
CA ALA A 153 -10.12 -7.35 -0.02
C ALA A 153 -10.91 -7.05 -1.32
N HIS A 154 -10.25 -6.63 -2.40
CA HIS A 154 -10.88 -6.37 -3.69
C HIS A 154 -11.30 -7.68 -4.39
N LEU A 155 -10.57 -8.77 -4.17
CA LEU A 155 -10.90 -10.11 -4.63
C LEU A 155 -11.75 -10.91 -3.64
N ASN A 156 -12.02 -10.39 -2.45
CA ASN A 156 -12.59 -11.10 -1.30
C ASN A 156 -11.71 -12.30 -0.88
N PHE A 157 -10.40 -12.15 -0.94
CA PHE A 157 -9.44 -13.10 -0.40
C PHE A 157 -9.12 -12.80 1.07
N ASP A 158 -9.56 -11.64 1.56
CA ASP A 158 -9.37 -11.19 2.92
C ASP A 158 -10.10 -12.08 3.93
N ASP A 159 -9.35 -12.57 4.92
CA ASP A 159 -9.89 -13.12 6.16
C ASP A 159 -9.16 -12.50 7.36
N TYR A 160 -9.65 -11.34 7.79
CA TYR A 160 -9.02 -10.64 8.91
C TYR A 160 -9.12 -11.42 10.23
N SER A 161 -10.02 -12.40 10.34
CA SER A 161 -10.17 -13.18 11.57
C SER A 161 -8.93 -13.98 11.94
N GLU A 162 -8.07 -14.32 10.96
CA GLU A 162 -6.80 -15.02 11.18
C GLU A 162 -5.77 -14.18 11.96
N VAL A 163 -5.89 -12.86 11.90
CA VAL A 163 -4.96 -11.91 12.54
C VAL A 163 -5.62 -10.98 13.55
N ALA A 164 -6.92 -11.19 13.81
CA ALA A 164 -7.70 -10.34 14.71
C ALA A 164 -7.25 -10.48 16.18
N GLY A 165 -7.58 -9.46 16.96
CA GLY A 165 -7.33 -9.38 18.39
C GLY A 165 -6.48 -8.17 18.80
N LEU A 166 -6.43 -7.88 20.07
CA LEU A 166 -5.65 -6.74 20.59
C LEU A 166 -4.17 -6.91 20.26
N PRO A 167 -3.43 -5.79 20.11
CA PRO A 167 -1.99 -5.83 19.92
C PRO A 167 -1.25 -6.52 21.06
N ASP A 168 -0.06 -7.05 20.77
CA ASP A 168 0.84 -7.59 21.79
C ASP A 168 1.18 -6.48 22.81
N LYS A 169 1.12 -6.79 24.09
CA LYS A 169 1.41 -5.84 25.18
C LYS A 169 2.84 -5.29 25.16
N LYS A 170 3.75 -5.93 24.45
CA LYS A 170 5.13 -5.49 24.26
C LYS A 170 5.32 -4.58 23.06
N ALA A 171 4.32 -4.48 22.19
CA ALA A 171 4.39 -3.57 21.04
C ALA A 171 4.25 -2.13 21.51
N ASP A 172 5.14 -1.28 21.04
CA ASP A 172 5.10 0.17 21.23
C ASP A 172 4.21 0.83 20.18
N LEU A 173 4.02 0.17 19.04
CA LEU A 173 3.21 0.60 17.90
C LEU A 173 2.57 -0.62 17.24
N ALA A 174 1.28 -0.51 16.93
CA ALA A 174 0.54 -1.52 16.20
C ALA A 174 0.10 -0.99 14.83
N ILE A 175 0.53 -1.63 13.74
CA ILE A 175 0.21 -1.21 12.38
C ILE A 175 -0.58 -2.26 11.63
N GLY A 176 -1.52 -1.78 10.79
CA GLY A 176 -2.27 -2.58 9.85
C GLY A 176 -1.79 -2.35 8.42
N VAL A 177 -1.74 -3.39 7.61
CA VAL A 177 -1.40 -3.31 6.19
C VAL A 177 -2.45 -4.04 5.36
N THR A 178 -3.03 -3.37 4.38
CA THR A 178 -3.99 -3.96 3.44
C THR A 178 -3.79 -3.37 2.05
N HIS A 179 -4.07 -4.14 1.00
CA HIS A 179 -4.05 -3.56 -0.34
C HIS A 179 -5.21 -2.59 -0.52
N ALA A 180 -6.42 -3.07 -0.47
CA ALA A 180 -7.61 -2.27 -0.73
C ALA A 180 -8.32 -1.85 0.58
N PRO A 181 -8.48 -0.53 0.83
CA PRO A 181 -9.01 -0.01 2.09
C PRO A 181 -10.55 -0.11 2.18
N TYR A 182 -11.09 -1.34 2.13
CA TYR A 182 -12.50 -1.56 2.37
C TYR A 182 -12.87 -1.28 3.83
N LEU A 183 -14.01 -0.64 4.06
CA LEU A 183 -14.44 -0.24 5.41
C LEU A 183 -14.50 -1.43 6.37
N ARG A 184 -14.93 -2.62 5.90
CA ARG A 184 -14.94 -3.82 6.74
C ARG A 184 -13.59 -4.19 7.35
N ILE A 185 -12.50 -3.94 6.60
CA ILE A 185 -11.14 -4.20 7.07
C ILE A 185 -10.67 -3.08 8.00
N LEU A 186 -10.90 -1.82 7.62
CA LEU A 186 -10.55 -0.67 8.45
C LEU A 186 -11.28 -0.71 9.79
N ASP A 187 -12.57 -1.04 9.80
CA ASP A 187 -13.39 -1.19 11.02
C ASP A 187 -12.88 -2.33 11.91
N ALA A 188 -12.46 -3.46 11.33
CA ALA A 188 -11.90 -4.57 12.07
C ALA A 188 -10.55 -4.19 12.71
N MET A 189 -9.65 -3.56 11.96
CA MET A 189 -8.37 -3.04 12.45
C MET A 189 -8.56 -1.98 13.53
N SER A 190 -9.57 -1.10 13.39
CA SER A 190 -9.92 -0.09 14.39
C SER A 190 -10.41 -0.71 15.70
N LYS A 191 -11.27 -1.74 15.62
CA LYS A 191 -11.76 -2.48 16.80
C LYS A 191 -10.64 -3.18 17.58
N ASP A 192 -9.58 -3.57 16.87
CA ASP A 192 -8.40 -4.17 17.48
C ASP A 192 -7.41 -3.14 18.04
N ASN A 193 -7.75 -1.84 17.99
CA ASN A 193 -6.94 -0.73 18.50
C ASN A 193 -5.56 -0.63 17.80
N LEU A 194 -5.51 -0.77 16.49
CA LEU A 194 -4.30 -0.43 15.75
C LEU A 194 -4.10 1.10 15.74
N ASP A 195 -2.85 1.54 15.64
CA ASP A 195 -2.50 2.96 15.69
C ASP A 195 -2.46 3.60 14.30
N LEU A 196 -1.98 2.84 13.29
CA LEU A 196 -1.77 3.32 11.93
C LEU A 196 -2.05 2.21 10.92
N ILE A 197 -2.78 2.53 9.86
CA ILE A 197 -3.09 1.60 8.77
C ILE A 197 -2.49 2.14 7.46
N PHE A 198 -1.87 1.25 6.69
CA PHE A 198 -1.34 1.51 5.35
C PHE A 198 -2.19 0.80 4.30
N ALA A 199 -2.56 1.54 3.23
CA ALA A 199 -3.34 1.00 2.13
C ALA A 199 -2.96 1.59 0.77
N GLY A 200 -3.32 0.92 -0.31
CA GLY A 200 -3.12 1.31 -1.70
C GLY A 200 -4.40 1.33 -2.52
N HIS A 201 -4.37 0.68 -3.70
CA HIS A 201 -5.52 0.35 -4.55
C HIS A 201 -6.26 1.52 -5.21
N THR A 202 -6.44 2.62 -4.53
CA THR A 202 -7.32 3.73 -4.97
C THR A 202 -6.74 4.55 -6.11
N HIS A 203 -5.44 4.44 -6.38
CA HIS A 203 -4.68 5.31 -7.29
C HIS A 203 -4.92 6.82 -7.04
N GLY A 204 -5.14 7.19 -5.76
CA GLY A 204 -5.51 8.55 -5.37
C GLY A 204 -6.85 9.01 -5.93
N GLY A 205 -7.72 8.05 -6.30
CA GLY A 205 -8.98 8.28 -6.99
C GLY A 205 -8.85 8.42 -8.50
N GLN A 206 -7.68 8.17 -9.06
CA GLN A 206 -7.29 8.13 -10.47
C GLN A 206 -7.71 9.37 -11.29
N VAL A 207 -8.97 9.81 -11.18
CA VAL A 207 -9.52 11.05 -11.75
C VAL A 207 -10.02 11.95 -10.63
N ARG A 208 -9.43 13.14 -10.51
CA ARG A 208 -9.80 14.16 -9.53
C ARG A 208 -10.21 15.44 -10.24
N LEU A 209 -11.15 16.16 -9.68
CA LEU A 209 -11.67 17.41 -10.23
C LEU A 209 -11.05 18.59 -9.47
N PRO A 210 -10.04 19.28 -10.03
CA PRO A 210 -9.28 20.31 -9.30
C PRO A 210 -10.09 21.58 -8.99
N TRP A 211 -11.23 21.80 -9.67
CA TRP A 211 -12.09 22.97 -9.51
C TRP A 211 -13.22 22.82 -8.47
N LEU A 212 -13.32 21.67 -7.82
CA LEU A 212 -14.33 21.42 -6.78
C LEU A 212 -13.74 21.53 -5.36
N GLY A 213 -12.96 22.58 -5.09
CA GLY A 213 -12.27 22.75 -3.81
C GLY A 213 -11.02 21.88 -3.72
N GLU A 214 -10.71 21.34 -2.52
CA GLU A 214 -9.68 20.30 -2.41
C GLU A 214 -10.04 19.15 -3.34
N SER A 215 -9.26 18.99 -4.42
CA SER A 215 -9.58 18.15 -5.57
C SER A 215 -10.21 16.81 -5.16
N LYS A 216 -11.53 16.68 -5.33
CA LYS A 216 -12.26 15.47 -4.97
C LYS A 216 -11.97 14.34 -5.95
N ALA A 217 -11.65 13.16 -5.45
CA ALA A 217 -11.65 11.94 -6.24
C ALA A 217 -13.07 11.61 -6.71
N LEU A 218 -13.21 11.08 -7.92
CA LEU A 218 -14.51 10.63 -8.43
C LEU A 218 -14.89 9.25 -7.85
N THR A 219 -13.90 8.41 -7.60
CA THR A 219 -14.08 7.07 -7.05
C THR A 219 -12.84 6.63 -6.30
N THR A 220 -12.99 5.65 -5.43
CA THR A 220 -11.90 4.93 -4.75
C THR A 220 -11.79 3.49 -5.22
N ASN A 221 -12.69 3.07 -6.11
CA ASN A 221 -12.81 1.68 -6.57
C ASN A 221 -13.05 0.67 -5.44
N CYS A 222 -13.52 1.14 -4.29
CA CYS A 222 -13.98 0.40 -3.12
C CYS A 222 -15.08 1.22 -2.41
N ASP A 223 -15.40 0.91 -1.17
CA ASP A 223 -16.42 1.62 -0.38
C ASP A 223 -15.84 2.78 0.47
N LEU A 224 -14.52 3.03 0.40
CA LEU A 224 -13.88 4.13 1.10
C LEU A 224 -14.41 5.49 0.60
N PRO A 225 -14.72 6.45 1.49
CA PRO A 225 -15.09 7.81 1.10
C PRO A 225 -14.02 8.48 0.23
N THR A 226 -14.45 9.16 -0.84
CA THR A 226 -13.54 9.72 -1.87
C THR A 226 -12.56 10.77 -1.34
N TRP A 227 -12.85 11.44 -0.23
CA TRP A 227 -11.94 12.39 0.39
C TRP A 227 -10.74 11.70 1.06
N ARG A 228 -10.85 10.41 1.39
CA ARG A 228 -9.76 9.57 1.95
C ARG A 228 -8.95 8.84 0.86
N ALA A 229 -9.18 9.11 -0.41
CA ALA A 229 -8.59 8.36 -1.53
C ALA A 229 -7.05 8.43 -1.59
N ARG A 230 -6.39 9.31 -0.86
CA ARG A 230 -4.92 9.41 -0.76
C ARG A 230 -4.47 10.23 0.44
N GLY A 231 -3.23 10.00 0.86
CA GLY A 231 -2.56 10.72 1.92
C GLY A 231 -3.00 10.26 3.31
N LEU A 232 -2.61 11.02 4.32
CA LEU A 232 -2.89 10.72 5.71
C LEU A 232 -4.22 11.31 6.13
N THR A 233 -5.08 10.47 6.73
CA THR A 233 -6.38 10.87 7.26
C THR A 233 -6.63 10.19 8.60
N ARG A 234 -7.46 10.82 9.45
CA ARG A 234 -7.93 10.23 10.70
C ARG A 234 -9.35 10.69 10.97
N GLU A 235 -10.22 9.77 11.34
CA GLU A 235 -11.53 10.08 11.90
C GLU A 235 -11.47 10.03 13.43
N PRO A 236 -12.40 10.68 14.13
CA PRO A 236 -12.39 10.64 15.60
C PRO A 236 -12.46 9.20 16.13
N ASN A 237 -11.56 8.88 17.06
CA ASN A 237 -11.45 7.54 17.67
C ASN A 237 -11.04 6.40 16.72
N GLU A 238 -10.58 6.73 15.53
CA GLU A 238 -10.04 5.73 14.58
C GLU A 238 -8.50 5.79 14.53
N PRO A 239 -7.84 4.72 14.05
CA PRO A 239 -6.42 4.76 13.73
C PRO A 239 -6.13 5.79 12.63
N TRP A 240 -4.89 6.24 12.54
CA TRP A 240 -4.43 6.94 11.35
C TRP A 240 -4.55 6.00 10.14
N LEU A 241 -5.01 6.53 9.01
CA LEU A 241 -5.02 5.82 7.73
C LEU A 241 -4.16 6.58 6.73
N HIS A 242 -3.15 5.93 6.19
CA HIS A 242 -2.39 6.44 5.05
C HIS A 242 -2.69 5.62 3.80
N VAL A 243 -3.28 6.28 2.80
CA VAL A 243 -3.58 5.68 1.49
C VAL A 243 -2.60 6.20 0.45
N SER A 244 -1.83 5.29 -0.16
CA SER A 244 -0.92 5.61 -1.26
C SER A 244 -1.70 5.93 -2.53
N ALA A 245 -1.27 6.95 -3.27
CA ALA A 245 -1.81 7.18 -4.61
C ALA A 245 -1.21 6.25 -5.66
N GLY A 246 -0.23 5.43 -5.28
CA GLY A 246 0.41 4.44 -6.14
C GLY A 246 1.31 5.04 -7.23
N MET A 247 2.31 4.27 -7.64
CA MET A 247 3.30 4.66 -8.64
C MET A 247 2.85 4.37 -10.07
N GLY A 248 2.22 3.23 -10.27
CA GLY A 248 1.82 2.75 -11.58
C GLY A 248 0.34 2.93 -11.90
N THR A 249 -0.05 2.38 -13.01
CA THR A 249 -1.44 2.22 -13.45
C THR A 249 -1.55 0.93 -14.24
N SER A 250 -2.73 0.31 -14.23
CA SER A 250 -2.98 -0.78 -15.15
C SER A 250 -2.63 -0.39 -16.60
N PRO A 251 -1.99 -1.26 -17.38
CA PRO A 251 -1.67 -1.00 -18.79
C PRO A 251 -2.86 -0.59 -19.64
N PHE A 252 -4.08 -0.98 -19.26
CA PHE A 252 -5.33 -0.68 -19.95
C PHE A 252 -6.11 0.52 -19.39
N ALA A 253 -5.63 1.11 -18.29
CA ALA A 253 -6.26 2.26 -17.64
C ALA A 253 -5.20 3.29 -17.22
N ARG A 254 -4.45 3.80 -18.19
CA ARG A 254 -3.31 4.72 -17.97
C ARG A 254 -3.71 6.16 -17.67
N ILE A 255 -5.00 6.45 -17.59
CA ILE A 255 -5.48 7.82 -17.41
C ILE A 255 -5.41 8.18 -15.93
N ARG A 256 -4.59 9.17 -15.60
CA ARG A 256 -4.59 9.87 -14.31
C ARG A 256 -4.86 11.35 -14.55
N VAL A 257 -5.84 11.94 -13.87
CA VAL A 257 -6.16 13.35 -13.94
C VAL A 257 -6.04 13.95 -12.54
N ALA A 258 -5.16 14.93 -12.37
CA ALA A 258 -4.86 15.57 -11.09
C ALA A 258 -4.51 14.57 -9.95
N SER A 259 -4.03 13.40 -10.31
CA SER A 259 -3.57 12.33 -9.41
C SER A 259 -2.25 11.74 -9.96
N PRO A 260 -1.14 12.47 -9.90
CA PRO A 260 0.15 11.98 -10.40
C PRO A 260 0.61 10.72 -9.66
N PRO A 261 1.54 9.95 -10.24
CA PRO A 261 2.26 8.89 -9.51
C PRO A 261 2.88 9.44 -8.22
N GLU A 262 2.82 8.68 -7.13
CA GLU A 262 3.24 9.15 -5.82
C GLU A 262 3.90 8.02 -5.03
N VAL A 263 4.97 8.36 -4.32
CA VAL A 263 5.55 7.58 -3.23
C VAL A 263 5.51 8.41 -1.97
N SER A 264 5.32 7.78 -0.82
CA SER A 264 5.23 8.50 0.45
C SER A 264 6.38 8.14 1.38
N LEU A 265 6.95 9.15 2.03
CA LEU A 265 7.89 9.00 3.12
C LEU A 265 7.23 9.53 4.39
N LEU A 266 6.83 8.62 5.27
CA LEU A 266 6.23 8.98 6.54
C LEU A 266 7.32 9.04 7.61
N THR A 267 7.33 10.13 8.38
CA THR A 267 8.12 10.21 9.61
C THR A 267 7.20 9.94 10.79
N LEU A 268 7.36 8.78 11.41
CA LEU A 268 6.65 8.47 12.65
C LEU A 268 7.38 9.14 13.79
N GLU A 269 6.66 9.91 14.59
CA GLU A 269 7.20 10.69 15.72
C GLU A 269 6.41 10.44 16.99
N ALA A 270 6.99 10.85 18.13
CA ALA A 270 6.28 10.81 19.38
C ALA A 270 5.02 11.68 19.32
N GLY A 271 3.89 11.12 19.75
CA GLY A 271 2.67 11.89 19.95
C GLY A 271 2.84 12.90 21.09
N PHE A 272 2.10 14.01 21.01
CA PHE A 272 2.07 15.03 22.05
C PHE A 272 1.27 14.56 23.27
#